data_16f4f222a7f88ede208522c75f18e3d8
#
_entry.id   16f4f222a7f88ede208522c75f18e3d8
#
_cell.length_a   1.000
_cell.length_b   1.000
_cell.length_c   1.000
_cell.angle_alpha   90.00
_cell.angle_beta   90.00
_cell.angle_gamma   90.00
#
_symmetry.space_group_name_H-M   'P 1'
#
loop_
_entity.id
_entity.type
_entity.pdbx_description
1 polymer ?
#
loop_
_entity_poly.entity_id
_entity_poly.type
_entity_poly.pdbx_seq_one_letter_code
_entity_poly.pdbx_strand_id
1 'polypeptide(L)'
;MVLPVAPEHGTSLLLIESGLTAIAFGVAFCWPRFGSSWFSRIEPEFGKLARRKRLSVAVVGLAALVLRLAILPLQPIPQPFTHDDFSFLLAADTFASGRLTNPSPAMWMHFESFHITVKPTYMSMYFPAQGLILAAGKVLTGHPWYGILLTTALMCAAICWMLQAWLPPTWALLGGVLAILRLGLFSYWIDTYSGAGSVAALGGALVLGALPQLIKGVRLRDGLLMATGVILLGISRLYEGILLCIPVTCYLIWRLFFRGNGPAVTVLLRRAVVPLILIVGAGAWMGYYNYRVFGSALTLPYTINRAQYAVVPYFVWQPVRPEPTYHHAAMREFYSNDELRSFKELHGSYGFVAQTLVKATMGILFYTGIALLVPLIMIRRVIMDRRPRFLILCLLVLMAGQLVEVFFFAHYLAPFTAAFYAIGIQAMRHLRLWRPGDKPVGLTLTRLIVTLCVVLAGVRLAAKPLHLYLPVWPSAWASEWYGSEGHSGAARAQIQSRLEQMPGKQLVIVRYSPNHNSLDEWVYNTAHIDGAKVIWAREMNAAEDLELLDYYKNRRVWLVQPDIQPGAPPDAAPLLQSVVVR
;
A
#
# COMPACT_ATOMS: atom_id res chain seq x y z
N MET A 1 14.47 -4.72 -14.96
CA MET A 1 14.12 -3.55 -14.16
C MET A 1 15.28 -2.57 -14.28
N VAL A 2 15.17 -1.58 -15.17
CA VAL A 2 16.19 -0.53 -15.32
C VAL A 2 16.11 0.32 -14.07
N LEU A 3 17.16 0.31 -13.28
CA LEU A 3 17.29 1.15 -12.09
C LEU A 3 17.41 2.61 -12.55
N PRO A 4 16.56 3.54 -12.07
CA PRO A 4 16.90 4.95 -12.24
C PRO A 4 18.26 5.19 -11.59
N VAL A 5 19.13 5.88 -12.30
CA VAL A 5 20.47 6.23 -11.83
C VAL A 5 20.30 7.02 -10.53
N ALA A 6 20.84 6.49 -9.42
CA ALA A 6 20.84 7.22 -8.17
C ALA A 6 21.56 8.55 -8.40
N PRO A 7 21.07 9.69 -7.88
CA PRO A 7 21.79 10.94 -7.95
C PRO A 7 23.17 10.73 -7.32
N GLU A 8 24.22 11.10 -8.04
CA GLU A 8 25.62 10.82 -7.65
C GLU A 8 26.04 11.45 -6.31
N HIS A 9 25.22 12.35 -5.75
CA HIS A 9 25.55 13.13 -4.56
C HIS A 9 24.33 13.28 -3.63
N GLY A 10 24.22 12.40 -2.66
CA GLY A 10 23.22 12.54 -1.59
C GLY A 10 23.40 11.50 -0.49
N THR A 11 23.14 11.88 0.77
CA THR A 11 23.22 10.96 1.90
C THR A 11 21.93 10.16 2.02
N SER A 12 22.04 8.83 2.00
CA SER A 12 20.90 7.94 2.13
C SER A 12 20.23 8.07 3.52
N LEU A 13 18.92 8.23 3.55
CA LEU A 13 18.13 8.19 4.79
C LEU A 13 18.38 6.91 5.60
N LEU A 14 18.63 5.78 4.94
CA LEU A 14 18.96 4.52 5.59
C LEU A 14 20.28 4.60 6.35
N LEU A 15 21.30 5.27 5.80
CA LEU A 15 22.57 5.49 6.49
C LEU A 15 22.40 6.40 7.71
N ILE A 16 21.61 7.47 7.58
CA ILE A 16 21.28 8.36 8.71
C ILE A 16 20.57 7.58 9.81
N GLU A 17 19.52 6.81 9.48
CA GLU A 17 18.80 5.98 10.45
C GLU A 17 19.74 4.98 11.12
N SER A 18 20.63 4.33 10.37
CA SER A 18 21.61 3.38 10.90
C SER A 18 22.60 4.06 11.85
N GLY A 19 23.15 5.20 11.46
CA GLY A 19 24.10 5.98 12.26
C GLY A 19 23.47 6.47 13.56
N LEU A 20 22.27 7.07 13.48
CA LEU A 20 21.55 7.54 14.66
C LEU A 20 21.14 6.36 15.58
N THR A 21 20.81 5.20 15.01
CA THR A 21 20.51 3.99 15.79
C THR A 21 21.76 3.49 16.53
N ALA A 22 22.93 3.47 15.87
CA ALA A 22 24.19 3.12 16.49
C ALA A 22 24.57 4.10 17.61
N ILE A 23 24.36 5.41 17.41
CA ILE A 23 24.56 6.45 18.44
C ILE A 23 23.62 6.18 19.63
N ALA A 24 22.33 5.87 19.38
CA ALA A 24 21.39 5.55 20.45
C ALA A 24 21.84 4.34 21.29
N PHE A 25 22.42 3.31 20.65
CA PHE A 25 23.04 2.20 21.36
C PHE A 25 24.23 2.66 22.21
N GLY A 26 25.18 3.39 21.65
CA GLY A 26 26.33 3.93 22.38
C GLY A 26 25.91 4.75 23.59
N VAL A 27 24.96 5.68 23.41
CA VAL A 27 24.43 6.50 24.50
C VAL A 27 23.78 5.65 25.60
N ALA A 28 22.99 4.62 25.23
CA ALA A 28 22.33 3.77 26.21
C ALA A 28 23.32 2.96 27.07
N PHE A 29 24.45 2.55 26.51
CA PHE A 29 25.50 1.84 27.24
C PHE A 29 26.40 2.77 28.08
N CYS A 30 26.82 3.92 27.52
CA CYS A 30 27.68 4.88 28.22
C CYS A 30 26.92 5.65 29.29
N TRP A 31 25.66 6.02 29.04
CA TRP A 31 24.81 6.82 29.94
C TRP A 31 23.44 6.16 30.17
N PRO A 32 23.38 5.04 30.96
CA PRO A 32 22.15 4.24 31.11
C PRO A 32 20.95 4.96 31.73
N ARG A 33 21.13 6.19 32.22
CA ARG A 33 20.08 7.05 32.77
C ARG A 33 19.85 8.34 31.96
N PHE A 34 20.37 8.39 30.74
CA PHE A 34 20.22 9.55 29.87
C PHE A 34 18.74 9.95 29.69
N GLY A 35 18.44 11.23 29.85
CA GLY A 35 17.10 11.79 29.70
C GLY A 35 16.06 11.38 30.75
N SER A 36 16.44 10.67 31.82
CA SER A 36 15.51 10.13 32.82
C SER A 36 14.62 11.19 33.47
N SER A 37 15.12 12.40 33.75
CA SER A 37 14.36 13.50 34.32
C SER A 37 13.27 14.02 33.39
N TRP A 38 13.53 14.04 32.10
CA TRP A 38 12.57 14.47 31.09
C TRP A 38 11.47 13.41 30.87
N PHE A 39 11.88 12.15 30.68
CA PHE A 39 10.93 11.05 30.51
C PHE A 39 10.06 10.81 31.74
N SER A 40 10.56 11.06 32.95
CA SER A 40 9.74 10.96 34.18
C SER A 40 8.57 11.94 34.23
N ARG A 41 8.61 13.03 33.46
CA ARG A 41 7.50 13.99 33.32
C ARG A 41 6.50 13.56 32.24
N ILE A 42 6.99 13.00 31.11
CA ILE A 42 6.16 12.67 29.95
C ILE A 42 5.43 11.33 30.13
N GLU A 43 6.12 10.30 30.60
CA GLU A 43 5.55 8.95 30.72
C GLU A 43 4.26 8.87 31.57
N PRO A 44 4.10 9.62 32.69
CA PRO A 44 2.86 9.61 33.47
C PRO A 44 1.68 10.19 32.68
N GLU A 45 1.86 11.31 31.97
CA GLU A 45 0.79 11.95 31.18
C GLU A 45 0.37 11.06 30.02
N PHE A 46 1.34 10.49 29.31
CA PHE A 46 1.10 9.48 28.28
C PHE A 46 0.33 8.28 28.85
N GLY A 47 0.69 7.84 30.05
CA GLY A 47 -0.02 6.78 30.76
C GLY A 47 -1.46 7.14 31.16
N LYS A 48 -1.74 8.41 31.53
CA LYS A 48 -3.10 8.89 31.81
C LYS A 48 -3.98 8.81 30.56
N LEU A 49 -3.47 9.26 29.40
CA LEU A 49 -4.18 9.15 28.12
C LEU A 49 -4.42 7.68 27.75
N ALA A 50 -3.40 6.84 27.87
CA ALA A 50 -3.47 5.43 27.49
C ALA A 50 -4.52 4.64 28.28
N ARG A 51 -4.75 4.97 29.56
CA ARG A 51 -5.80 4.35 30.39
C ARG A 51 -7.21 4.66 29.87
N ARG A 52 -7.41 5.80 29.19
CA ARG A 52 -8.67 6.17 28.54
C ARG A 52 -8.76 5.53 27.15
N LYS A 53 -8.98 4.21 27.10
CA LYS A 53 -8.86 3.37 25.88
C LYS A 53 -9.55 3.93 24.65
N ARG A 54 -10.81 4.40 24.74
CA ARG A 54 -11.54 4.96 23.60
C ARG A 54 -10.94 6.27 23.12
N LEU A 55 -10.56 7.13 24.08
CA LEU A 55 -9.94 8.42 23.79
C LEU A 55 -8.58 8.23 23.10
N SER A 56 -7.75 7.28 23.56
CA SER A 56 -6.45 7.03 22.93
C SER A 56 -6.57 6.54 21.49
N VAL A 57 -7.57 5.72 21.16
CA VAL A 57 -7.87 5.31 19.78
C VAL A 57 -8.29 6.51 18.93
N ALA A 58 -9.22 7.34 19.45
CA ALA A 58 -9.67 8.54 18.74
C ALA A 58 -8.53 9.55 18.53
N VAL A 59 -7.68 9.76 19.54
CA VAL A 59 -6.51 10.64 19.46
C VAL A 59 -5.51 10.16 18.41
N VAL A 60 -5.25 8.84 18.33
CA VAL A 60 -4.35 8.28 17.31
C VAL A 60 -4.90 8.53 15.90
N GLY A 61 -6.18 8.25 15.65
CA GLY A 61 -6.79 8.51 14.35
C GLY A 61 -6.79 9.99 13.98
N LEU A 62 -7.21 10.86 14.93
CA LEU A 62 -7.22 12.31 14.71
C LEU A 62 -5.79 12.86 14.51
N ALA A 63 -4.81 12.40 15.28
CA ALA A 63 -3.43 12.81 15.12
C ALA A 63 -2.86 12.42 13.76
N ALA A 64 -3.16 11.20 13.26
CA ALA A 64 -2.76 10.79 11.91
C ALA A 64 -3.33 11.73 10.84
N LEU A 65 -4.63 12.07 10.95
CA LEU A 65 -5.30 12.99 10.04
C LEU A 65 -4.69 14.40 10.10
N VAL A 66 -4.63 14.98 11.30
CA VAL A 66 -4.18 16.37 11.50
C VAL A 66 -2.72 16.54 11.14
N LEU A 67 -1.84 15.64 11.56
CA LEU A 67 -0.42 15.72 11.25
C LEU A 67 -0.16 15.62 9.74
N ARG A 68 -0.84 14.69 9.03
CA ARG A 68 -0.67 14.57 7.57
C ARG A 68 -1.19 15.81 6.84
N LEU A 69 -2.30 16.41 7.29
CA LEU A 69 -2.80 17.68 6.74
C LEU A 69 -1.84 18.83 7.05
N ALA A 70 -1.27 18.90 8.26
CA ALA A 70 -0.35 19.95 8.66
C ALA A 70 0.95 19.98 7.85
N ILE A 71 1.40 18.80 7.35
CA ILE A 71 2.62 18.71 6.53
C ILE A 71 2.37 18.89 5.03
N LEU A 72 1.14 19.14 4.57
CA LEU A 72 0.83 19.35 3.14
C LEU A 72 1.68 20.43 2.46
N PRO A 73 2.05 21.56 3.11
CA PRO A 73 2.93 22.54 2.50
C PRO A 73 4.34 22.00 2.16
N LEU A 74 4.82 20.99 2.91
CA LEU A 74 6.13 20.36 2.72
C LEU A 74 6.03 19.06 1.91
N GLN A 75 4.94 18.33 2.10
CA GLN A 75 4.64 17.07 1.44
C GLN A 75 3.26 17.20 0.75
N PRO A 76 3.18 17.75 -0.46
CA PRO A 76 1.91 18.00 -1.14
C PRO A 76 1.17 16.70 -1.47
N ILE A 77 -0.07 16.84 -1.93
CA ILE A 77 -0.84 15.71 -2.46
C ILE A 77 -0.08 15.12 -3.64
N PRO A 78 0.14 13.79 -3.67
CA PRO A 78 0.94 13.15 -4.71
C PRO A 78 0.27 13.27 -6.09
N GLN A 79 1.08 13.43 -7.13
CA GLN A 79 0.62 13.29 -8.51
C GLN A 79 0.73 11.81 -8.92
N PRO A 80 -0.29 11.25 -9.58
CA PRO A 80 -0.23 9.89 -10.08
C PRO A 80 0.81 9.79 -11.20
N PHE A 81 1.57 8.70 -11.23
CA PHE A 81 2.57 8.47 -12.28
C PHE A 81 2.67 7.01 -12.70
N THR A 82 2.36 6.05 -11.81
CA THR A 82 2.39 4.64 -12.18
C THR A 82 1.08 4.19 -12.84
N HIS A 83 1.18 3.20 -13.70
CA HIS A 83 0.01 2.53 -14.26
C HIS A 83 -0.96 2.01 -13.18
N ASP A 84 -0.44 1.61 -12.01
CA ASP A 84 -1.26 1.19 -10.87
C ASP A 84 -2.11 2.35 -10.32
N ASP A 85 -1.50 3.54 -10.14
CA ASP A 85 -2.22 4.72 -9.69
C ASP A 85 -3.39 5.03 -10.62
N PHE A 86 -3.13 5.02 -11.93
CA PHE A 86 -4.14 5.30 -12.94
C PHE A 86 -5.24 4.23 -13.00
N SER A 87 -4.89 2.97 -12.81
CA SER A 87 -5.88 1.90 -12.72
C SER A 87 -6.85 2.10 -11.55
N PHE A 88 -6.35 2.44 -10.36
CA PHE A 88 -7.20 2.75 -9.21
C PHE A 88 -7.99 4.04 -9.38
N LEU A 89 -7.43 5.07 -10.03
CA LEU A 89 -8.13 6.32 -10.32
C LEU A 89 -9.25 6.12 -11.34
N LEU A 90 -9.08 5.24 -12.33
CA LEU A 90 -10.16 4.83 -13.24
C LEU A 90 -11.31 4.18 -12.47
N ALA A 91 -11.01 3.28 -11.52
CA ALA A 91 -12.03 2.70 -10.65
C ALA A 91 -12.73 3.79 -9.83
N ALA A 92 -11.98 4.74 -9.28
CA ALA A 92 -12.54 5.85 -8.51
C ALA A 92 -13.48 6.71 -9.35
N ASP A 93 -13.10 7.07 -10.57
CA ASP A 93 -13.93 7.86 -11.50
C ASP A 93 -15.22 7.12 -11.87
N THR A 94 -15.09 5.82 -12.13
CA THR A 94 -16.22 4.95 -12.46
C THR A 94 -17.22 4.91 -11.31
N PHE A 95 -16.76 4.63 -10.09
CA PHE A 95 -17.61 4.53 -8.91
C PHE A 95 -18.20 5.90 -8.49
N ALA A 96 -17.43 6.98 -8.59
CA ALA A 96 -17.90 8.33 -8.32
C ALA A 96 -19.01 8.78 -9.29
N SER A 97 -19.04 8.18 -10.49
CA SER A 97 -20.11 8.39 -11.48
C SER A 97 -21.31 7.47 -11.29
N GLY A 98 -21.39 6.71 -10.18
CA GLY A 98 -22.47 5.76 -9.89
C GLY A 98 -22.47 4.49 -10.76
N ARG A 99 -21.36 4.17 -11.43
CA ARG A 99 -21.21 3.01 -12.32
C ARG A 99 -20.28 1.97 -11.71
N LEU A 100 -20.43 0.71 -12.14
CA LEU A 100 -19.51 -0.37 -11.75
C LEU A 100 -18.44 -0.62 -12.82
N THR A 101 -18.72 -0.23 -14.06
CA THR A 101 -17.83 -0.39 -15.20
C THR A 101 -18.20 0.59 -16.30
N ASN A 102 -17.37 0.69 -17.34
CA ASN A 102 -17.59 1.54 -18.51
C ASN A 102 -17.59 0.70 -19.79
N PRO A 103 -18.29 1.11 -20.85
CA PRO A 103 -18.21 0.43 -22.14
C PRO A 103 -16.76 0.47 -22.66
N SER A 104 -16.38 -0.56 -23.41
CA SER A 104 -15.11 -0.55 -24.14
C SER A 104 -15.09 0.64 -25.12
N PRO A 105 -14.04 1.49 -25.14
CA PRO A 105 -13.97 2.64 -26.05
C PRO A 105 -13.80 2.20 -27.50
N ALA A 106 -14.31 2.95 -28.44
CA ALA A 106 -14.22 2.63 -29.88
C ALA A 106 -12.76 2.49 -30.33
N MET A 107 -11.90 3.44 -29.96
CA MET A 107 -10.45 3.43 -30.29
C MET A 107 -9.63 2.73 -29.18
N TRP A 108 -10.11 1.61 -28.66
CA TRP A 108 -9.59 0.95 -27.46
C TRP A 108 -8.09 0.61 -27.55
N MET A 109 -7.55 0.29 -28.73
CA MET A 109 -6.12 -0.05 -28.90
C MET A 109 -5.22 1.13 -28.53
N HIS A 110 -5.59 2.36 -28.85
CA HIS A 110 -4.85 3.55 -28.44
C HIS A 110 -4.91 3.83 -26.93
N PHE A 111 -5.85 3.22 -26.21
CA PHE A 111 -6.10 3.40 -24.77
C PHE A 111 -5.69 2.21 -23.94
N GLU A 112 -5.11 1.16 -24.54
CA GLU A 112 -4.53 0.06 -23.79
C GLU A 112 -3.44 0.58 -22.85
N SER A 113 -3.54 0.16 -21.60
CA SER A 113 -2.57 0.49 -20.57
C SER A 113 -2.39 -0.68 -19.62
N PHE A 114 -1.28 -0.67 -18.89
CA PHE A 114 -1.00 -1.67 -17.89
C PHE A 114 -2.08 -1.67 -16.82
N HIS A 115 -2.47 -2.87 -16.36
CA HIS A 115 -3.39 -3.07 -15.24
C HIS A 115 -4.78 -2.44 -15.42
N ILE A 116 -5.13 -2.05 -16.65
CA ILE A 116 -6.47 -1.63 -17.06
C ILE A 116 -7.01 -2.66 -18.04
N THR A 117 -8.22 -3.14 -17.80
CA THR A 117 -8.95 -4.01 -18.71
C THR A 117 -9.76 -3.15 -19.64
N VAL A 118 -9.53 -3.24 -20.96
CA VAL A 118 -10.29 -2.49 -21.97
C VAL A 118 -11.41 -3.32 -22.58
N LYS A 119 -11.30 -4.64 -22.52
CA LYS A 119 -12.31 -5.63 -22.94
C LYS A 119 -12.47 -6.72 -21.88
N PRO A 120 -13.67 -7.19 -21.56
CA PRO A 120 -14.97 -6.86 -22.20
C PRO A 120 -15.50 -5.46 -21.83
N THR A 121 -14.97 -4.83 -20.78
CA THR A 121 -15.35 -3.49 -20.35
C THR A 121 -14.12 -2.67 -19.97
N TYR A 122 -14.23 -1.33 -20.01
CA TYR A 122 -13.15 -0.43 -19.63
C TYR A 122 -13.19 -0.19 -18.11
N MET A 123 -12.29 -0.88 -17.40
CA MET A 123 -12.22 -0.86 -15.93
C MET A 123 -10.84 -1.26 -15.40
N SER A 124 -10.57 -0.90 -14.15
CA SER A 124 -9.42 -1.38 -13.38
C SER A 124 -9.40 -2.90 -13.27
N MET A 125 -8.22 -3.50 -13.34
CA MET A 125 -8.05 -4.93 -13.07
C MET A 125 -8.06 -5.27 -11.57
N TYR A 126 -8.05 -4.29 -10.69
CA TYR A 126 -7.92 -4.49 -9.25
C TYR A 126 -9.26 -4.72 -8.54
N PHE A 127 -9.18 -5.30 -7.34
CA PHE A 127 -10.32 -5.40 -6.43
C PHE A 127 -10.87 -4.02 -6.07
N PRO A 128 -12.21 -3.88 -5.86
CA PRO A 128 -12.88 -2.58 -5.85
C PRO A 128 -12.65 -1.70 -4.61
N ALA A 129 -12.15 -2.25 -3.48
CA ALA A 129 -12.12 -1.50 -2.22
C ALA A 129 -11.34 -0.19 -2.29
N GLN A 130 -10.14 -0.18 -2.88
CA GLN A 130 -9.34 1.04 -3.00
C GLN A 130 -10.04 2.06 -3.90
N GLY A 131 -10.57 1.62 -5.05
CA GLY A 131 -11.35 2.48 -5.94
C GLY A 131 -12.59 3.08 -5.27
N LEU A 132 -13.31 2.33 -4.45
CA LEU A 132 -14.48 2.82 -3.69
C LEU A 132 -14.08 3.89 -2.66
N ILE A 133 -12.94 3.71 -1.98
CA ILE A 133 -12.41 4.68 -1.01
C ILE A 133 -11.98 5.96 -1.71
N LEU A 134 -11.28 5.85 -2.83
CA LEU A 134 -10.90 6.98 -3.67
C LEU A 134 -12.14 7.72 -4.21
N ALA A 135 -13.16 6.97 -4.65
CA ALA A 135 -14.44 7.54 -5.10
C ALA A 135 -15.15 8.31 -3.98
N ALA A 136 -15.20 7.73 -2.77
CA ALA A 136 -15.76 8.42 -1.60
C ALA A 136 -15.01 9.73 -1.30
N GLY A 137 -13.68 9.72 -1.33
CA GLY A 137 -12.87 10.93 -1.22
C GLY A 137 -13.24 11.96 -2.29
N LYS A 138 -13.31 11.55 -3.56
CA LYS A 138 -13.65 12.42 -4.69
C LYS A 138 -15.05 13.03 -4.55
N VAL A 139 -16.05 12.23 -4.19
CA VAL A 139 -17.45 12.69 -4.04
C VAL A 139 -17.63 13.64 -2.86
N LEU A 140 -16.98 13.35 -1.73
CA LEU A 140 -17.15 14.12 -0.50
C LEU A 140 -16.33 15.41 -0.44
N THR A 141 -15.15 15.44 -1.10
CA THR A 141 -14.19 16.55 -0.95
C THR A 141 -13.71 17.15 -2.28
N GLY A 142 -14.11 16.55 -3.41
CA GLY A 142 -13.62 16.92 -4.74
C GLY A 142 -12.30 16.23 -5.15
N HIS A 143 -11.58 15.56 -4.23
CA HIS A 143 -10.30 14.94 -4.54
C HIS A 143 -10.15 13.53 -3.96
N PRO A 144 -9.75 12.52 -4.76
CA PRO A 144 -9.72 11.11 -4.34
C PRO A 144 -8.74 10.83 -3.18
N TRP A 145 -7.64 11.56 -3.08
CA TRP A 145 -6.63 11.39 -2.04
C TRP A 145 -7.17 11.49 -0.61
N TYR A 146 -8.21 12.29 -0.37
CA TYR A 146 -8.81 12.39 0.97
C TYR A 146 -9.46 11.09 1.44
N GLY A 147 -9.86 10.22 0.52
CA GLY A 147 -10.28 8.86 0.85
C GLY A 147 -9.14 8.02 1.45
N ILE A 148 -7.95 8.12 0.85
CA ILE A 148 -6.74 7.45 1.39
C ILE A 148 -6.37 8.02 2.75
N LEU A 149 -6.37 9.35 2.89
CA LEU A 149 -6.05 10.03 4.15
C LEU A 149 -6.96 9.53 5.29
N LEU A 150 -8.27 9.50 5.05
CA LEU A 150 -9.23 9.01 6.05
C LEU A 150 -8.99 7.54 6.39
N THR A 151 -8.79 6.70 5.37
CA THR A 151 -8.54 5.26 5.58
C THR A 151 -7.24 5.01 6.32
N THR A 152 -6.20 5.79 6.06
CA THR A 152 -4.91 5.71 6.77
C THR A 152 -5.07 6.15 8.24
N ALA A 153 -5.85 7.18 8.51
CA ALA A 153 -6.17 7.59 9.88
C ALA A 153 -6.98 6.51 10.64
N LEU A 154 -7.96 5.90 9.97
CA LEU A 154 -8.74 4.77 10.52
C LEU A 154 -7.85 3.54 10.74
N MET A 155 -6.91 3.25 9.86
CA MET A 155 -5.90 2.19 10.01
C MET A 155 -5.07 2.40 11.27
N CYS A 156 -4.51 3.58 11.49
CA CYS A 156 -3.72 3.89 12.68
C CYS A 156 -4.55 3.74 13.97
N ALA A 157 -5.79 4.23 13.96
CA ALA A 157 -6.74 4.07 15.06
C ALA A 157 -7.05 2.59 15.33
N ALA A 158 -7.32 1.80 14.29
CA ALA A 158 -7.61 0.37 14.38
C ALA A 158 -6.41 -0.43 14.87
N ILE A 159 -5.18 -0.08 14.46
CA ILE A 159 -3.94 -0.69 14.99
C ILE A 159 -3.86 -0.42 16.51
N CYS A 160 -4.06 0.83 16.95
CA CYS A 160 -4.07 1.16 18.38
C CYS A 160 -5.15 0.35 19.14
N TRP A 161 -6.37 0.26 18.59
CA TRP A 161 -7.47 -0.51 19.16
C TRP A 161 -7.16 -2.02 19.22
N MET A 162 -6.63 -2.58 18.15
CA MET A 162 -6.18 -3.98 18.11
C MET A 162 -5.12 -4.25 19.18
N LEU A 163 -4.11 -3.39 19.27
CA LEU A 163 -3.03 -3.53 20.26
C LEU A 163 -3.56 -3.50 21.70
N GLN A 164 -4.63 -2.74 22.00
CA GLN A 164 -5.27 -2.74 23.33
C GLN A 164 -5.94 -4.07 23.70
N ALA A 165 -6.22 -4.93 22.74
CA ALA A 165 -6.74 -6.28 22.99
C ALA A 165 -5.64 -7.28 23.37
N TRP A 166 -4.38 -7.02 22.98
CA TRP A 166 -3.23 -7.90 23.11
C TRP A 166 -2.20 -7.41 24.13
N LEU A 167 -2.06 -6.09 24.31
CA LEU A 167 -1.01 -5.43 25.07
C LEU A 167 -1.57 -4.50 26.16
N PRO A 168 -0.77 -4.15 27.17
CA PRO A 168 -1.16 -3.11 28.12
C PRO A 168 -1.41 -1.76 27.44
N PRO A 169 -2.33 -0.91 27.98
CA PRO A 169 -2.80 0.30 27.31
C PRO A 169 -1.69 1.27 26.88
N THR A 170 -0.67 1.51 27.73
CA THR A 170 0.44 2.41 27.42
C THR A 170 1.24 1.94 26.21
N TRP A 171 1.48 0.65 26.10
CA TRP A 171 2.19 0.05 24.97
C TRP A 171 1.34 0.01 23.70
N ALA A 172 0.04 -0.17 23.85
CA ALA A 172 -0.89 -0.11 22.72
C ALA A 172 -0.96 1.31 22.13
N LEU A 173 -1.01 2.35 22.98
CA LEU A 173 -0.95 3.74 22.53
C LEU A 173 0.38 4.04 21.84
N LEU A 174 1.50 3.57 22.40
CA LEU A 174 2.82 3.74 21.78
C LEU A 174 2.87 3.09 20.38
N GLY A 175 2.33 1.88 20.24
CA GLY A 175 2.25 1.22 18.93
C GLY A 175 1.40 2.01 17.92
N GLY A 176 0.29 2.62 18.36
CA GLY A 176 -0.51 3.51 17.52
C GLY A 176 0.26 4.77 17.08
N VAL A 177 1.02 5.40 17.99
CA VAL A 177 1.87 6.56 17.66
C VAL A 177 2.98 6.17 16.67
N LEU A 178 3.64 5.03 16.88
CA LEU A 178 4.66 4.55 15.95
C LEU A 178 4.08 4.22 14.58
N ALA A 179 2.84 3.71 14.52
CA ALA A 179 2.14 3.49 13.24
C ALA A 179 1.87 4.82 12.50
N ILE A 180 1.52 5.91 13.22
CA ILE A 180 1.41 7.24 12.60
C ILE A 180 2.75 7.67 12.01
N LEU A 181 3.82 7.66 12.81
CA LEU A 181 5.14 8.14 12.39
C LEU A 181 5.72 7.35 11.24
N ARG A 182 5.44 6.05 11.18
CA ARG A 182 6.01 5.15 10.18
C ARG A 182 5.15 5.00 8.93
N LEU A 183 3.85 4.78 9.10
CA LEU A 183 2.93 4.46 8.01
C LEU A 183 1.98 5.63 7.68
N GLY A 184 1.57 6.39 8.69
CA GLY A 184 0.53 7.40 8.54
C GLY A 184 0.97 8.68 7.84
N LEU A 185 2.27 9.03 7.87
CA LEU A 185 2.77 10.31 7.37
C LEU A 185 3.52 10.21 6.04
N PHE A 186 4.34 9.18 5.87
CA PHE A 186 5.34 9.14 4.78
C PHE A 186 5.34 7.85 3.95
N SER A 187 4.55 6.81 4.33
CA SER A 187 4.55 5.59 3.54
C SER A 187 3.96 5.82 2.16
N TYR A 188 4.38 5.04 1.19
CA TYR A 188 3.75 5.09 -0.14
C TYR A 188 2.26 4.75 -0.11
N TRP A 189 1.74 4.19 1.00
CA TRP A 189 0.29 3.97 1.17
C TRP A 189 -0.52 5.26 1.28
N ILE A 190 0.10 6.36 1.70
CA ILE A 190 -0.51 7.70 1.76
C ILE A 190 -0.05 8.59 0.62
N ASP A 191 1.11 8.29 0.03
CA ASP A 191 1.77 9.11 -0.98
C ASP A 191 1.61 8.55 -2.42
N THR A 192 0.73 7.55 -2.62
CA THR A 192 0.27 7.06 -3.93
C THR A 192 -1.22 6.75 -3.90
N TYR A 193 -1.80 6.42 -5.05
CA TYR A 193 -3.20 5.97 -5.16
C TYR A 193 -3.31 4.44 -5.20
N SER A 194 -2.19 3.75 -5.26
CA SER A 194 -2.08 2.32 -5.53
C SER A 194 -2.00 1.44 -4.26
N GLY A 195 -2.03 0.13 -4.46
CA GLY A 195 -1.63 -0.89 -3.50
C GLY A 195 -2.64 -1.30 -2.44
N ALA A 196 -3.63 -0.46 -2.11
CA ALA A 196 -4.65 -0.76 -1.08
C ALA A 196 -4.08 -1.14 0.31
N GLY A 197 -2.85 -0.70 0.64
CA GLY A 197 -2.16 -1.10 1.87
C GLY A 197 -2.90 -0.67 3.13
N SER A 198 -3.32 0.59 3.22
CA SER A 198 -4.06 1.12 4.38
C SER A 198 -5.41 0.43 4.58
N VAL A 199 -6.12 0.08 3.47
CA VAL A 199 -7.40 -0.63 3.50
C VAL A 199 -7.24 -2.04 4.05
N ALA A 200 -6.28 -2.78 3.52
CA ALA A 200 -6.01 -4.15 3.94
C ALA A 200 -5.48 -4.21 5.39
N ALA A 201 -4.63 -3.25 5.79
CA ALA A 201 -4.15 -3.14 7.17
C ALA A 201 -5.28 -2.79 8.15
N LEU A 202 -6.22 -1.93 7.77
CA LEU A 202 -7.43 -1.66 8.53
C LEU A 202 -8.25 -2.95 8.70
N GLY A 203 -8.51 -3.68 7.60
CA GLY A 203 -9.22 -4.95 7.62
C GLY A 203 -8.58 -5.97 8.57
N GLY A 204 -7.27 -6.17 8.46
CA GLY A 204 -6.52 -7.08 9.31
C GLY A 204 -6.52 -6.67 10.80
N ALA A 205 -6.39 -5.36 11.09
CA ALA A 205 -6.48 -4.85 12.46
C ALA A 205 -7.86 -5.10 13.08
N LEU A 206 -8.94 -4.94 12.31
CA LEU A 206 -10.30 -5.24 12.77
C LEU A 206 -10.47 -6.74 13.07
N VAL A 207 -10.01 -7.63 12.21
CA VAL A 207 -10.07 -9.08 12.42
C VAL A 207 -9.28 -9.49 13.68
N LEU A 208 -8.01 -9.07 13.78
CA LEU A 208 -7.15 -9.46 14.90
C LEU A 208 -7.56 -8.80 16.22
N GLY A 209 -8.15 -7.62 16.20
CA GLY A 209 -8.65 -6.92 17.40
C GLY A 209 -9.98 -7.48 17.90
N ALA A 210 -10.86 -7.91 17.00
CA ALA A 210 -12.14 -8.52 17.36
C ALA A 210 -11.97 -9.94 17.94
N LEU A 211 -10.97 -10.70 17.49
CA LEU A 211 -10.73 -12.08 17.89
C LEU A 211 -10.68 -12.28 19.42
N PRO A 212 -9.84 -11.58 20.22
CA PRO A 212 -9.82 -11.75 21.67
C PRO A 212 -11.11 -11.31 22.36
N GLN A 213 -11.85 -10.37 21.78
CA GLN A 213 -13.12 -9.90 22.32
C GLN A 213 -14.22 -10.95 22.13
N LEU A 214 -14.27 -11.58 20.96
CA LEU A 214 -15.21 -12.68 20.67
C LEU A 214 -14.94 -13.91 21.53
N ILE A 215 -13.67 -14.23 21.83
CA ILE A 215 -13.31 -15.33 22.73
C ILE A 215 -13.75 -15.07 24.17
N LYS A 216 -13.69 -13.82 24.64
CA LYS A 216 -14.10 -13.43 26.00
C LYS A 216 -15.62 -13.40 26.17
N GLY A 217 -16.35 -13.05 25.13
CA GLY A 217 -17.79 -12.99 25.19
C GLY A 217 -18.35 -12.55 23.84
N VAL A 218 -19.10 -13.41 23.19
CA VAL A 218 -19.66 -13.20 21.85
C VAL A 218 -20.62 -12.02 21.86
N ARG A 219 -20.13 -10.82 21.51
CA ARG A 219 -20.94 -9.60 21.38
C ARG A 219 -21.17 -9.29 19.91
N LEU A 220 -22.39 -8.87 19.56
CA LEU A 220 -22.73 -8.50 18.18
C LEU A 220 -21.75 -7.47 17.59
N ARG A 221 -21.41 -6.43 18.36
CA ARG A 221 -20.45 -5.39 17.93
C ARG A 221 -19.10 -5.97 17.48
N ASP A 222 -18.57 -6.93 18.25
CA ASP A 222 -17.27 -7.52 17.95
C ASP A 222 -17.35 -8.46 16.73
N GLY A 223 -18.50 -9.12 16.54
CA GLY A 223 -18.82 -9.86 15.32
C GLY A 223 -18.93 -8.96 14.09
N LEU A 224 -19.58 -7.79 14.22
CA LEU A 224 -19.68 -6.81 13.14
C LEU A 224 -18.31 -6.24 12.75
N LEU A 225 -17.44 -5.93 13.72
CA LEU A 225 -16.08 -5.47 13.45
C LEU A 225 -15.25 -6.53 12.73
N MET A 226 -15.38 -7.80 13.14
CA MET A 226 -14.74 -8.91 12.45
C MET A 226 -15.26 -9.06 11.01
N ALA A 227 -16.58 -9.03 10.82
CA ALA A 227 -17.19 -9.12 9.50
C ALA A 227 -16.75 -7.97 8.58
N THR A 228 -16.71 -6.73 9.10
CA THR A 228 -16.18 -5.57 8.35
C THR A 228 -14.72 -5.80 7.94
N GLY A 229 -13.88 -6.30 8.85
CA GLY A 229 -12.50 -6.64 8.53
C GLY A 229 -12.38 -7.71 7.44
N VAL A 230 -13.15 -8.80 7.54
CA VAL A 230 -13.20 -9.88 6.53
C VAL A 230 -13.67 -9.34 5.17
N ILE A 231 -14.71 -8.50 5.15
CA ILE A 231 -15.21 -7.89 3.92
C ILE A 231 -14.15 -7.00 3.29
N LEU A 232 -13.51 -6.10 4.05
CA LEU A 232 -12.44 -5.24 3.54
C LEU A 232 -11.31 -6.06 2.92
N LEU A 233 -10.89 -7.16 3.57
CA LEU A 233 -9.88 -8.07 3.04
C LEU A 233 -10.36 -8.75 1.75
N GLY A 234 -11.60 -9.26 1.73
CA GLY A 234 -12.17 -9.97 0.59
C GLY A 234 -12.30 -9.11 -0.67
N ILE A 235 -12.56 -7.81 -0.52
CA ILE A 235 -12.73 -6.89 -1.66
C ILE A 235 -11.49 -6.00 -1.92
N SER A 236 -10.36 -6.23 -1.22
CA SER A 236 -9.09 -5.53 -1.43
C SER A 236 -7.94 -6.48 -1.74
N ARG A 237 -7.64 -7.40 -0.82
CA ARG A 237 -6.51 -8.33 -0.85
C ARG A 237 -6.99 -9.73 -0.48
N LEU A 238 -7.64 -10.39 -1.43
CA LEU A 238 -8.31 -11.68 -1.19
C LEU A 238 -7.31 -12.77 -0.77
N TYR A 239 -6.17 -12.91 -1.45
CA TYR A 239 -5.19 -13.97 -1.15
C TYR A 239 -4.62 -13.83 0.27
N GLU A 240 -4.05 -12.69 0.59
CA GLU A 240 -3.44 -12.42 1.88
C GLU A 240 -4.50 -12.33 3.00
N GLY A 241 -5.71 -11.90 2.64
CA GLY A 241 -6.88 -11.95 3.52
C GLY A 241 -7.26 -13.37 3.91
N ILE A 242 -7.23 -14.32 2.97
CA ILE A 242 -7.45 -15.76 3.24
C ILE A 242 -6.35 -16.29 4.16
N LEU A 243 -5.08 -15.97 3.90
CA LEU A 243 -3.95 -16.38 4.76
C LEU A 243 -4.11 -15.91 6.21
N LEU A 244 -4.73 -14.73 6.44
CA LEU A 244 -5.05 -14.25 7.79
C LEU A 244 -6.30 -14.93 8.36
N CYS A 245 -7.36 -15.05 7.56
CA CYS A 245 -8.64 -15.54 8.04
C CYS A 245 -8.63 -17.03 8.40
N ILE A 246 -7.84 -17.87 7.72
CA ILE A 246 -7.73 -19.30 8.04
C ILE A 246 -7.27 -19.54 9.49
N PRO A 247 -6.09 -19.09 9.95
CA PRO A 247 -5.65 -19.32 11.31
C PRO A 247 -6.58 -18.66 12.35
N VAL A 248 -7.15 -17.47 12.03
CA VAL A 248 -8.12 -16.79 12.91
C VAL A 248 -9.39 -17.60 13.08
N THR A 249 -9.96 -18.11 12.00
CA THR A 249 -11.17 -18.94 12.03
C THR A 249 -10.91 -20.27 12.76
N CYS A 250 -9.83 -20.97 12.44
CA CYS A 250 -9.44 -22.20 13.12
C CYS A 250 -9.26 -21.98 14.63
N TYR A 251 -8.58 -20.91 15.03
CA TYR A 251 -8.39 -20.58 16.44
C TYR A 251 -9.68 -20.21 17.14
N LEU A 252 -10.56 -19.43 16.48
CA LEU A 252 -11.87 -19.05 17.01
C LEU A 252 -12.77 -20.28 17.21
N ILE A 253 -12.86 -21.17 16.22
CA ILE A 253 -13.61 -22.43 16.30
C ILE A 253 -13.08 -23.28 17.45
N TRP A 254 -11.75 -23.50 17.48
CA TRP A 254 -11.14 -24.28 18.55
C TRP A 254 -11.43 -23.72 19.94
N ARG A 255 -11.37 -22.40 20.12
CA ARG A 255 -11.64 -21.73 21.39
C ARG A 255 -13.11 -21.81 21.83
N LEU A 256 -14.04 -21.69 20.88
CA LEU A 256 -15.47 -21.65 21.17
C LEU A 256 -16.08 -23.05 21.41
N PHE A 257 -15.59 -24.05 20.69
CA PHE A 257 -16.21 -25.39 20.71
C PHE A 257 -15.44 -26.46 21.50
N PHE A 258 -14.11 -26.37 21.53
CA PHE A 258 -13.29 -27.48 22.07
C PHE A 258 -12.63 -27.17 23.42
N ARG A 259 -12.67 -25.95 23.93
CA ARG A 259 -11.99 -25.59 25.19
C ARG A 259 -12.94 -25.41 26.40
N GLY A 260 -14.07 -26.06 26.42
CA GLY A 260 -14.84 -26.43 27.61
C GLY A 260 -15.74 -25.36 28.26
N ASN A 261 -15.60 -24.06 27.97
CA ASN A 261 -16.42 -22.99 28.55
C ASN A 261 -16.95 -22.01 27.48
N GLY A 262 -17.29 -22.55 26.31
CA GLY A 262 -17.87 -21.77 25.23
C GLY A 262 -19.32 -21.32 25.56
N PRO A 263 -19.81 -20.23 24.94
CA PRO A 263 -21.21 -19.85 25.06
C PRO A 263 -22.11 -20.94 24.47
N ALA A 264 -23.37 -21.01 24.94
CA ALA A 264 -24.36 -21.93 24.35
C ALA A 264 -24.42 -21.72 22.83
N VAL A 265 -24.49 -22.81 22.06
CA VAL A 265 -24.50 -22.76 20.58
C VAL A 265 -25.61 -21.84 20.06
N THR A 266 -26.77 -21.83 20.72
CA THR A 266 -27.88 -20.94 20.39
C THR A 266 -27.52 -19.45 20.48
N VAL A 267 -26.76 -19.04 21.51
CA VAL A 267 -26.26 -17.66 21.68
C VAL A 267 -25.25 -17.31 20.57
N LEU A 268 -24.37 -18.25 20.27
CA LEU A 268 -23.37 -18.08 19.20
C LEU A 268 -24.07 -17.88 17.85
N LEU A 269 -24.97 -18.79 17.48
CA LEU A 269 -25.71 -18.73 16.22
C LEU A 269 -26.51 -17.42 16.12
N ARG A 270 -27.29 -17.07 17.16
CA ARG A 270 -28.07 -15.82 17.16
C ARG A 270 -27.24 -14.57 16.93
N ARG A 271 -26.02 -14.52 17.49
CA ARG A 271 -25.13 -13.34 17.36
C ARG A 271 -24.27 -13.37 16.10
N ALA A 272 -24.05 -14.54 15.49
CA ALA A 272 -23.32 -14.70 14.25
C ALA A 272 -24.16 -14.39 13.00
N VAL A 273 -25.52 -14.48 13.08
CA VAL A 273 -26.41 -14.31 11.92
C VAL A 273 -26.16 -13.00 11.18
N VAL A 274 -26.17 -11.86 11.86
CA VAL A 274 -26.00 -10.55 11.22
C VAL A 274 -24.60 -10.39 10.60
N PRO A 275 -23.48 -10.67 11.31
CA PRO A 275 -22.15 -10.71 10.71
C PRO A 275 -22.04 -11.60 9.47
N LEU A 276 -22.62 -12.80 9.50
CA LEU A 276 -22.61 -13.73 8.37
C LEU A 276 -23.44 -13.22 7.19
N ILE A 277 -24.61 -12.65 7.43
CA ILE A 277 -25.43 -12.02 6.37
C ILE A 277 -24.63 -10.91 5.68
N LEU A 278 -23.90 -10.08 6.44
CA LEU A 278 -23.06 -9.02 5.85
C LEU A 278 -21.94 -9.60 4.98
N ILE A 279 -21.27 -10.65 5.44
CA ILE A 279 -20.18 -11.30 4.66
C ILE A 279 -20.77 -11.94 3.39
N VAL A 280 -21.88 -12.66 3.49
CA VAL A 280 -22.56 -13.28 2.34
C VAL A 280 -23.06 -12.21 1.37
N GLY A 281 -23.67 -11.13 1.89
CA GLY A 281 -24.11 -9.99 1.09
C GLY A 281 -22.96 -9.31 0.34
N ALA A 282 -21.81 -9.12 1.00
CA ALA A 282 -20.61 -8.59 0.35
C ALA A 282 -20.05 -9.54 -0.72
N GLY A 283 -20.07 -10.85 -0.47
CA GLY A 283 -19.70 -11.87 -1.46
C GLY A 283 -20.64 -11.87 -2.67
N ALA A 284 -21.96 -11.77 -2.45
CA ALA A 284 -22.94 -11.67 -3.52
C ALA A 284 -22.76 -10.38 -4.34
N TRP A 285 -22.51 -9.25 -3.67
CA TRP A 285 -22.18 -7.98 -4.34
C TRP A 285 -20.89 -8.11 -5.17
N MET A 286 -19.85 -8.76 -4.66
CA MET A 286 -18.62 -9.00 -5.39
C MET A 286 -18.85 -9.89 -6.62
N GLY A 287 -19.66 -10.94 -6.51
CA GLY A 287 -20.10 -11.74 -7.65
C GLY A 287 -20.86 -10.93 -8.70
N TYR A 288 -21.79 -10.05 -8.26
CA TYR A 288 -22.47 -9.14 -9.18
C TYR A 288 -21.52 -8.15 -9.84
N TYR A 289 -20.56 -7.56 -9.09
CA TYR A 289 -19.51 -6.72 -9.63
C TYR A 289 -18.70 -7.45 -10.71
N ASN A 290 -18.20 -8.65 -10.41
CA ASN A 290 -17.45 -9.46 -11.36
C ASN A 290 -18.26 -9.76 -12.64
N TYR A 291 -19.55 -10.11 -12.49
CA TYR A 291 -20.43 -10.33 -13.62
C TYR A 291 -20.56 -9.08 -14.52
N ARG A 292 -20.71 -7.90 -13.91
CA ARG A 292 -20.85 -6.62 -14.65
C ARG A 292 -19.57 -6.20 -15.34
N VAL A 293 -18.41 -6.48 -14.75
CA VAL A 293 -17.10 -6.05 -15.26
C VAL A 293 -16.51 -7.09 -16.24
N PHE A 294 -16.59 -8.36 -15.89
CA PHE A 294 -15.88 -9.44 -16.57
C PHE A 294 -16.80 -10.46 -17.26
N GLY A 295 -18.11 -10.31 -17.15
CA GLY A 295 -19.10 -11.21 -17.77
C GLY A 295 -19.40 -12.48 -16.98
N SER A 296 -18.72 -12.75 -15.85
CA SER A 296 -18.95 -13.93 -15.02
C SER A 296 -18.77 -13.59 -13.53
N ALA A 297 -19.68 -14.08 -12.68
CA ALA A 297 -19.64 -13.85 -11.24
C ALA A 297 -18.41 -14.47 -10.54
N LEU A 298 -17.86 -15.54 -11.10
CA LEU A 298 -16.72 -16.29 -10.57
C LEU A 298 -15.37 -15.86 -11.14
N THR A 299 -15.35 -14.95 -12.10
CA THR A 299 -14.10 -14.43 -12.68
C THR A 299 -13.55 -13.33 -11.76
N LEU A 300 -12.41 -13.61 -11.14
CA LEU A 300 -11.74 -12.66 -10.26
C LEU A 300 -11.12 -11.50 -11.05
N PRO A 301 -11.02 -10.29 -10.46
CA PRO A 301 -10.54 -9.08 -11.14
C PRO A 301 -9.25 -9.27 -11.93
N TYR A 302 -8.19 -9.80 -11.35
CA TYR A 302 -6.92 -9.98 -12.06
C TYR A 302 -6.95 -10.95 -13.25
N THR A 303 -7.94 -11.85 -13.32
CA THR A 303 -7.90 -13.01 -14.21
C THR A 303 -7.91 -12.61 -15.68
N ILE A 304 -8.81 -11.68 -16.07
CA ILE A 304 -8.97 -11.26 -17.48
C ILE A 304 -7.74 -10.51 -17.97
N ASN A 305 -7.28 -9.51 -17.23
CA ASN A 305 -6.13 -8.72 -17.63
C ASN A 305 -4.86 -9.59 -17.76
N ARG A 306 -4.62 -10.48 -16.78
CA ARG A 306 -3.49 -11.40 -16.82
C ARG A 306 -3.61 -12.44 -17.94
N ALA A 307 -4.83 -12.85 -18.30
CA ALA A 307 -5.04 -13.75 -19.43
C ALA A 307 -4.79 -13.07 -20.79
N GLN A 308 -5.08 -11.76 -20.87
CA GLN A 308 -4.89 -10.98 -22.09
C GLN A 308 -3.42 -10.60 -22.35
N TYR A 309 -2.68 -10.24 -21.29
CA TYR A 309 -1.37 -9.60 -21.43
C TYR A 309 -0.21 -10.36 -20.79
N ALA A 310 -0.43 -11.13 -19.72
CA ALA A 310 0.67 -11.63 -18.92
C ALA A 310 1.12 -13.04 -19.32
N VAL A 311 2.43 -13.19 -19.45
CA VAL A 311 3.15 -14.45 -19.65
C VAL A 311 3.42 -15.15 -18.32
N VAL A 312 3.77 -14.37 -17.28
CA VAL A 312 4.17 -14.88 -15.96
C VAL A 312 2.94 -15.20 -15.11
N PRO A 313 2.90 -16.38 -14.46
CA PRO A 313 1.84 -16.75 -13.53
C PRO A 313 2.01 -16.08 -12.15
N TYR A 314 0.98 -16.22 -11.28
CA TYR A 314 1.04 -15.69 -9.90
C TYR A 314 1.85 -16.56 -8.96
N PHE A 315 1.84 -17.87 -9.14
CA PHE A 315 2.46 -18.81 -8.21
C PHE A 315 3.65 -19.53 -8.83
N VAL A 316 4.68 -19.78 -8.04
CA VAL A 316 5.97 -20.31 -8.47
C VAL A 316 5.88 -21.68 -9.16
N TRP A 317 4.86 -22.49 -8.87
CA TRP A 317 4.69 -23.82 -9.48
C TRP A 317 3.88 -23.80 -10.78
N GLN A 318 3.30 -22.67 -11.15
CA GLN A 318 2.50 -22.59 -12.37
C GLN A 318 3.40 -22.42 -13.60
N PRO A 319 3.04 -23.03 -14.74
CA PRO A 319 3.81 -22.88 -15.96
C PRO A 319 3.66 -21.47 -16.55
N VAL A 320 4.70 -21.04 -17.23
CA VAL A 320 4.68 -19.82 -18.06
C VAL A 320 3.64 -20.00 -19.18
N ARG A 321 2.88 -18.95 -19.45
CA ARG A 321 1.88 -18.92 -20.52
C ARG A 321 2.52 -18.61 -21.87
N PRO A 322 1.89 -18.98 -22.99
CA PRO A 322 2.29 -18.50 -24.30
C PRO A 322 2.27 -16.97 -24.36
N GLU A 323 3.19 -16.40 -25.12
CA GLU A 323 3.23 -14.95 -25.34
C GLU A 323 2.00 -14.52 -26.18
N PRO A 324 1.19 -13.57 -25.67
CA PRO A 324 0.06 -13.04 -26.43
C PRO A 324 0.54 -12.06 -27.51
N THR A 325 -0.35 -11.70 -28.44
CA THR A 325 -0.09 -10.62 -29.39
C THR A 325 -0.26 -9.27 -28.71
N TYR A 326 0.77 -8.44 -28.76
CA TYR A 326 0.75 -7.09 -28.20
C TYR A 326 0.60 -6.04 -29.32
N HIS A 327 -0.24 -5.04 -29.08
CA HIS A 327 -0.37 -3.87 -29.96
C HIS A 327 0.73 -2.83 -29.69
N HIS A 328 1.33 -2.86 -28.47
CA HIS A 328 2.33 -1.88 -28.03
C HIS A 328 3.61 -2.55 -27.57
N ALA A 329 4.75 -2.05 -28.07
CA ALA A 329 6.08 -2.58 -27.72
C ALA A 329 6.35 -2.44 -26.19
N ALA A 330 5.91 -1.35 -25.55
CA ALA A 330 6.07 -1.14 -24.10
C ALA A 330 5.36 -2.22 -23.26
N MET A 331 4.16 -2.67 -23.69
CA MET A 331 3.44 -3.75 -23.00
C MET A 331 4.13 -5.09 -23.17
N ARG A 332 4.69 -5.35 -24.37
CA ARG A 332 5.50 -6.54 -24.62
C ARG A 332 6.74 -6.56 -23.74
N GLU A 333 7.46 -5.44 -23.67
CA GLU A 333 8.67 -5.31 -22.85
C GLU A 333 8.37 -5.63 -21.39
N PHE A 334 7.33 -5.04 -20.84
CA PHE A 334 6.94 -5.27 -19.45
C PHE A 334 6.55 -6.73 -19.15
N TYR A 335 5.58 -7.29 -19.92
CA TYR A 335 4.99 -8.59 -19.58
C TYR A 335 5.85 -9.78 -20.05
N SER A 336 6.48 -9.68 -21.24
CA SER A 336 7.24 -10.79 -21.84
C SER A 336 8.74 -10.74 -21.61
N ASN A 337 9.30 -9.56 -21.24
CA ASN A 337 10.72 -9.42 -20.95
C ASN A 337 10.97 -9.19 -19.46
N ASP A 338 10.48 -8.10 -18.87
CA ASP A 338 10.81 -7.74 -17.49
C ASP A 338 10.22 -8.71 -16.46
N GLU A 339 8.90 -9.00 -16.55
CA GLU A 339 8.29 -9.97 -15.63
C GLU A 339 8.87 -11.37 -15.84
N LEU A 340 9.07 -11.80 -17.09
CA LEU A 340 9.59 -13.13 -17.40
C LEU A 340 11.05 -13.29 -16.96
N ARG A 341 11.86 -12.25 -17.09
CA ARG A 341 13.24 -12.25 -16.59
C ARG A 341 13.24 -12.46 -15.07
N SER A 342 12.43 -11.70 -14.34
CA SER A 342 12.30 -11.84 -12.86
C SER A 342 11.81 -13.23 -12.46
N PHE A 343 10.89 -13.82 -13.24
CA PHE A 343 10.40 -15.19 -13.01
C PHE A 343 11.48 -16.24 -13.27
N LYS A 344 12.27 -16.10 -14.35
CA LYS A 344 13.40 -17.00 -14.64
C LYS A 344 14.50 -16.89 -13.60
N GLU A 345 14.81 -15.67 -13.13
CA GLU A 345 15.76 -15.46 -12.05
C GLU A 345 15.33 -16.16 -10.76
N LEU A 346 14.02 -16.12 -10.43
CA LEU A 346 13.47 -16.84 -9.28
C LEU A 346 13.70 -18.36 -9.35
N HIS A 347 13.64 -18.93 -10.56
CA HIS A 347 13.83 -20.38 -10.79
C HIS A 347 15.29 -20.78 -11.02
N GLY A 348 16.23 -19.83 -11.02
CA GLY A 348 17.66 -20.11 -11.06
C GLY A 348 18.17 -20.78 -9.77
N SER A 349 19.38 -21.34 -9.81
CA SER A 349 19.95 -22.20 -8.74
C SER A 349 19.90 -21.58 -7.32
N TYR A 350 20.02 -20.26 -7.21
CA TYR A 350 19.92 -19.52 -5.93
C TYR A 350 18.76 -18.52 -5.92
N GLY A 351 17.97 -18.46 -6.98
CA GLY A 351 16.96 -17.42 -7.21
C GLY A 351 15.88 -17.43 -6.14
N PHE A 352 15.38 -18.59 -5.76
CA PHE A 352 14.35 -18.74 -4.72
C PHE A 352 14.83 -18.20 -3.36
N VAL A 353 16.07 -18.54 -2.95
CA VAL A 353 16.64 -18.06 -1.69
C VAL A 353 16.89 -16.55 -1.75
N ALA A 354 17.46 -16.06 -2.84
CA ALA A 354 17.73 -14.63 -3.03
C ALA A 354 16.43 -13.81 -3.01
N GLN A 355 15.40 -14.24 -3.73
CA GLN A 355 14.08 -13.58 -3.74
C GLN A 355 13.40 -13.64 -2.38
N THR A 356 13.52 -14.74 -1.64
CA THR A 356 13.01 -14.85 -0.27
C THR A 356 13.68 -13.84 0.66
N LEU A 357 14.99 -13.69 0.58
CA LEU A 357 15.74 -12.70 1.36
C LEU A 357 15.34 -11.27 0.98
N VAL A 358 15.16 -10.99 -0.31
CA VAL A 358 14.69 -9.69 -0.80
C VAL A 358 13.29 -9.39 -0.24
N LYS A 359 12.33 -10.30 -0.36
CA LYS A 359 10.97 -10.15 0.18
C LYS A 359 10.98 -9.90 1.69
N ALA A 360 11.76 -10.68 2.44
CA ALA A 360 11.91 -10.52 3.88
C ALA A 360 12.52 -9.16 4.24
N THR A 361 13.59 -8.74 3.55
CA THR A 361 14.26 -7.46 3.77
C THR A 361 13.33 -6.29 3.46
N MET A 362 12.65 -6.32 2.31
CA MET A 362 11.67 -5.30 1.92
C MET A 362 10.55 -5.18 2.96
N GLY A 363 9.96 -6.30 3.37
CA GLY A 363 8.90 -6.31 4.38
C GLY A 363 9.39 -5.77 5.73
N ILE A 364 10.52 -6.25 6.21
CA ILE A 364 11.09 -5.82 7.49
C ILE A 364 11.39 -4.32 7.45
N LEU A 365 12.13 -3.84 6.45
CA LEU A 365 12.51 -2.43 6.34
C LEU A 365 11.29 -1.51 6.21
N PHE A 366 10.25 -1.93 5.49
CA PHE A 366 9.03 -1.16 5.37
C PHE A 366 8.34 -0.96 6.73
N TYR A 367 8.13 -2.04 7.50
CA TYR A 367 7.37 -1.98 8.76
C TYR A 367 8.18 -1.46 9.94
N THR A 368 9.48 -1.72 9.99
CA THR A 368 10.31 -1.41 11.16
C THR A 368 11.40 -0.36 10.90
N GLY A 369 11.90 -0.24 9.67
CA GLY A 369 13.18 0.44 9.44
C GLY A 369 14.30 -0.20 10.27
N ILE A 370 15.38 0.51 10.48
CA ILE A 370 16.51 0.05 11.31
C ILE A 370 16.23 0.25 12.80
N ALA A 371 15.64 1.39 13.18
CA ALA A 371 15.43 1.73 14.58
C ALA A 371 14.50 0.76 15.32
N LEU A 372 13.38 0.38 14.68
CA LEU A 372 12.43 -0.57 15.27
C LEU A 372 12.84 -2.04 15.10
N LEU A 373 13.94 -2.36 14.39
CA LEU A 373 14.56 -3.68 14.42
C LEU A 373 15.27 -3.97 15.75
N VAL A 374 15.81 -2.94 16.40
CA VAL A 374 16.57 -3.09 17.64
C VAL A 374 15.85 -3.88 18.72
N PRO A 375 14.56 -3.67 19.01
CA PRO A 375 13.82 -4.46 19.97
C PRO A 375 13.79 -5.96 19.66
N LEU A 376 13.92 -6.37 18.40
CA LEU A 376 13.87 -7.78 17.99
C LEU A 376 15.06 -8.59 18.50
N ILE A 377 16.11 -7.98 19.06
CA ILE A 377 17.13 -8.69 19.83
C ILE A 377 16.49 -9.49 20.99
N MET A 378 15.30 -9.08 21.44
CA MET A 378 14.52 -9.78 22.46
C MET A 378 13.54 -10.83 21.89
N ILE A 379 13.64 -11.18 20.61
CA ILE A 379 12.67 -12.05 19.90
C ILE A 379 12.50 -13.41 20.60
N ARG A 380 13.59 -13.98 21.16
CA ARG A 380 13.51 -15.23 21.93
C ARG A 380 12.53 -15.12 23.10
N ARG A 381 12.56 -13.99 23.84
CA ARG A 381 11.63 -13.75 24.96
C ARG A 381 10.20 -13.57 24.47
N VAL A 382 10.01 -12.95 23.31
CA VAL A 382 8.69 -12.79 22.68
C VAL A 382 8.11 -14.15 22.27
N ILE A 383 8.91 -15.05 21.69
CA ILE A 383 8.48 -16.40 21.31
C ILE A 383 8.11 -17.24 22.55
N MET A 384 8.82 -17.05 23.66
CA MET A 384 8.52 -17.72 24.92
C MET A 384 7.25 -17.21 25.61
N ASP A 385 6.83 -15.98 25.34
CA ASP A 385 5.60 -15.39 25.87
C ASP A 385 4.36 -16.04 25.21
N ARG A 386 3.41 -16.49 26.04
CA ARG A 386 2.20 -17.18 25.56
C ARG A 386 1.26 -16.25 24.77
N ARG A 387 1.27 -14.94 25.04
CA ARG A 387 0.31 -14.00 24.46
C ARG A 387 0.49 -13.77 22.97
N PRO A 388 1.69 -13.49 22.44
CA PRO A 388 1.89 -13.21 21.03
C PRO A 388 2.02 -14.46 20.15
N ARG A 389 2.05 -15.69 20.73
CA ARG A 389 2.25 -16.94 19.95
C ARG A 389 1.28 -17.10 18.79
N PHE A 390 0.02 -16.74 19.00
CA PHE A 390 -0.96 -16.80 17.92
C PHE A 390 -0.64 -15.80 16.80
N LEU A 391 -0.21 -14.58 17.13
CA LEU A 391 0.18 -13.58 16.13
C LEU A 391 1.45 -14.01 15.38
N ILE A 392 2.38 -14.66 16.06
CA ILE A 392 3.57 -15.26 15.43
C ILE A 392 3.15 -16.36 14.44
N LEU A 393 2.21 -17.24 14.84
CA LEU A 393 1.65 -18.25 13.93
C LEU A 393 1.03 -17.60 12.68
N CYS A 394 0.25 -16.52 12.84
CA CYS A 394 -0.30 -15.79 11.72
C CYS A 394 0.81 -15.27 10.77
N LEU A 395 1.89 -14.69 11.33
CA LEU A 395 3.03 -14.23 10.51
C LEU A 395 3.76 -15.39 9.82
N LEU A 396 3.89 -16.55 10.43
CA LEU A 396 4.48 -17.73 9.79
C LEU A 396 3.62 -18.22 8.61
N VAL A 397 2.28 -18.24 8.77
CA VAL A 397 1.36 -18.56 7.67
C VAL A 397 1.48 -17.56 6.53
N LEU A 398 1.58 -16.26 6.84
CA LEU A 398 1.82 -15.24 5.83
C LEU A 398 3.14 -15.47 5.09
N MET A 399 4.22 -15.67 5.82
CA MET A 399 5.54 -15.91 5.21
C MET A 399 5.51 -17.13 4.29
N ALA A 400 4.89 -18.23 4.73
CA ALA A 400 4.70 -19.42 3.90
C ALA A 400 3.92 -19.11 2.61
N GLY A 401 2.84 -18.31 2.71
CA GLY A 401 2.08 -17.86 1.55
C GLY A 401 2.89 -16.97 0.60
N GLN A 402 3.71 -16.08 1.14
CA GLN A 402 4.54 -15.17 0.33
C GLN A 402 5.73 -15.88 -0.36
N LEU A 403 6.17 -17.03 0.15
CA LEU A 403 7.19 -17.85 -0.51
C LEU A 403 6.72 -18.39 -1.86
N VAL A 404 5.44 -18.68 -1.99
CA VAL A 404 4.87 -19.30 -3.18
C VAL A 404 4.33 -18.29 -4.20
N GLU A 405 4.20 -17.03 -3.85
CA GLU A 405 3.80 -15.96 -4.74
C GLU A 405 5.01 -15.39 -5.50
N VAL A 406 4.89 -15.19 -6.82
CA VAL A 406 5.99 -14.69 -7.67
C VAL A 406 6.28 -13.22 -7.35
N PHE A 407 5.25 -12.40 -7.31
CA PHE A 407 5.37 -10.97 -7.08
C PHE A 407 5.40 -10.64 -5.59
N PHE A 408 6.02 -9.51 -5.26
CA PHE A 408 6.04 -9.03 -3.90
C PHE A 408 6.14 -7.50 -3.81
N PHE A 409 5.26 -6.94 -2.99
CA PHE A 409 5.33 -5.55 -2.53
C PHE A 409 4.98 -5.50 -1.04
N ALA A 410 5.46 -4.49 -0.32
CA ALA A 410 5.23 -4.40 1.13
C ALA A 410 3.74 -4.37 1.52
N HIS A 411 2.86 -3.90 0.64
CA HIS A 411 1.41 -3.92 0.88
C HIS A 411 0.76 -5.31 0.78
N TYR A 412 1.47 -6.34 0.29
CA TYR A 412 1.01 -7.73 0.36
C TYR A 412 1.02 -8.24 1.81
N LEU A 413 1.87 -7.66 2.66
CA LEU A 413 1.87 -7.97 4.08
C LEU A 413 0.85 -7.12 4.89
N ALA A 414 0.14 -6.21 4.25
CA ALA A 414 -0.72 -5.22 4.93
C ALA A 414 -1.78 -5.82 5.87
N PRO A 415 -2.48 -6.93 5.57
CA PRO A 415 -3.42 -7.55 6.51
C PRO A 415 -2.81 -7.89 7.87
N PHE A 416 -1.50 -8.07 7.93
CA PHE A 416 -0.77 -8.47 9.14
C PHE A 416 -0.06 -7.30 9.84
N THR A 417 -0.22 -6.06 9.36
CA THR A 417 0.42 -4.86 9.93
C THR A 417 0.27 -4.78 11.45
N ALA A 418 -0.93 -4.96 11.96
CA ALA A 418 -1.18 -4.90 13.40
C ALA A 418 -0.46 -6.01 14.18
N ALA A 419 -0.23 -7.18 13.59
CA ALA A 419 0.56 -8.26 14.19
C ALA A 419 2.05 -7.92 14.24
N PHE A 420 2.62 -7.32 13.19
CA PHE A 420 4.00 -6.80 13.20
C PHE A 420 4.20 -5.81 14.33
N TYR A 421 3.30 -4.82 14.47
CA TYR A 421 3.36 -3.85 15.57
C TYR A 421 3.21 -4.52 16.94
N ALA A 422 2.30 -5.48 17.09
CA ALA A 422 2.13 -6.20 18.36
C ALA A 422 3.40 -6.92 18.79
N ILE A 423 4.10 -7.60 17.86
CA ILE A 423 5.35 -8.31 18.12
C ILE A 423 6.50 -7.34 18.40
N GLY A 424 6.64 -6.27 17.58
CA GLY A 424 7.65 -5.24 17.79
C GLY A 424 7.50 -4.54 19.14
N ILE A 425 6.28 -4.14 19.51
CA ILE A 425 5.99 -3.52 20.81
C ILE A 425 6.19 -4.49 21.97
N GLN A 426 5.85 -5.78 21.79
CA GLN A 426 6.16 -6.79 22.82
C GLN A 426 7.68 -6.97 22.99
N ALA A 427 8.44 -6.93 21.92
CA ALA A 427 9.91 -6.96 21.96
C ALA A 427 10.46 -5.71 22.69
N MET A 428 9.90 -4.51 22.42
CA MET A 428 10.25 -3.28 23.16
C MET A 428 9.96 -3.39 24.66
N ARG A 429 8.87 -4.07 25.04
CA ARG A 429 8.56 -4.32 26.47
C ARG A 429 9.62 -5.17 27.15
N HIS A 430 10.07 -6.22 26.46
CA HIS A 430 11.16 -7.06 26.98
C HIS A 430 12.50 -6.31 26.97
N LEU A 431 12.78 -5.50 25.94
CA LEU A 431 13.95 -4.64 25.86
C LEU A 431 14.02 -3.67 27.05
N ARG A 432 12.89 -3.01 27.38
CA ARG A 432 12.84 -2.05 28.51
C ARG A 432 13.31 -2.65 29.84
N LEU A 433 13.14 -3.95 30.01
CA LEU A 433 13.54 -4.68 31.23
C LEU A 433 14.97 -5.24 31.16
N TRP A 434 15.68 -5.03 30.08
CA TRP A 434 17.02 -5.55 29.89
C TRP A 434 18.05 -4.73 30.68
N ARG A 435 18.81 -5.40 31.54
CA ARG A 435 19.78 -4.79 32.45
C ARG A 435 21.13 -5.52 32.39
N PRO A 436 21.94 -5.30 31.35
CA PRO A 436 23.28 -5.85 31.30
C PRO A 436 24.14 -5.21 32.38
N GLY A 437 24.79 -6.04 33.23
CA GLY A 437 25.59 -5.58 34.36
C GLY A 437 24.82 -4.69 35.35
N ASP A 438 23.53 -5.04 35.60
CA ASP A 438 22.58 -4.30 36.48
C ASP A 438 22.28 -2.84 36.07
N LYS A 439 22.79 -2.39 34.94
CA LYS A 439 22.54 -1.05 34.42
C LYS A 439 21.23 -1.01 33.62
N PRO A 440 20.40 0.04 33.73
CA PRO A 440 19.11 0.13 33.04
C PRO A 440 19.25 0.50 31.55
N VAL A 441 20.15 -0.15 30.82
CA VAL A 441 20.45 0.09 29.39
C VAL A 441 19.19 -0.04 28.54
N GLY A 442 18.41 -1.11 28.74
CA GLY A 442 17.21 -1.37 27.96
C GLY A 442 16.12 -0.31 28.13
N LEU A 443 15.99 0.28 29.33
CA LEU A 443 15.09 1.41 29.58
C LEU A 443 15.46 2.62 28.71
N THR A 444 16.74 3.01 28.76
CA THR A 444 17.24 4.17 28.01
C THR A 444 17.17 3.90 26.52
N LEU A 445 17.56 2.73 26.06
CA LEU A 445 17.49 2.36 24.65
C LEU A 445 16.05 2.39 24.12
N THR A 446 15.07 1.87 24.87
CA THR A 446 13.65 1.94 24.49
C THR A 446 13.18 3.39 24.32
N ARG A 447 13.57 4.29 25.21
CA ARG A 447 13.25 5.72 25.14
C ARG A 447 13.90 6.39 23.93
N LEU A 448 15.18 6.12 23.71
CA LEU A 448 15.93 6.65 22.57
C LEU A 448 15.37 6.18 21.22
N ILE A 449 14.94 4.91 21.08
CA ILE A 449 14.30 4.41 19.87
C ILE A 449 13.02 5.20 19.56
N VAL A 450 12.17 5.45 20.56
CA VAL A 450 10.94 6.25 20.38
C VAL A 450 11.29 7.68 19.96
N THR A 451 12.26 8.32 20.64
CA THR A 451 12.74 9.66 20.29
C THR A 451 13.32 9.67 18.87
N LEU A 452 14.08 8.63 18.50
CA LEU A 452 14.65 8.51 17.17
C LEU A 452 13.57 8.41 16.08
N CYS A 453 12.48 7.69 16.32
CA CYS A 453 11.36 7.66 15.36
C CYS A 453 10.75 9.05 15.12
N VAL A 454 10.67 9.88 16.17
CA VAL A 454 10.20 11.29 16.05
C VAL A 454 11.23 12.13 15.29
N VAL A 455 12.52 12.00 15.61
CA VAL A 455 13.61 12.72 14.92
C VAL A 455 13.64 12.34 13.44
N LEU A 456 13.53 11.06 13.13
CA LEU A 456 13.51 10.58 11.73
C LEU A 456 12.30 11.12 10.95
N ALA A 457 11.14 11.29 11.59
CA ALA A 457 10.01 11.96 10.96
C ALA A 457 10.36 13.41 10.59
N GLY A 458 11.05 14.14 11.49
CA GLY A 458 11.58 15.48 11.19
C GLY A 458 12.62 15.50 10.07
N VAL A 459 13.55 14.54 10.08
CA VAL A 459 14.57 14.39 9.01
C VAL A 459 13.89 14.14 7.65
N ARG A 460 12.82 13.34 7.60
CA ARG A 460 12.06 13.10 6.37
C ARG A 460 11.37 14.37 5.85
N LEU A 461 10.83 15.20 6.73
CA LEU A 461 10.28 16.49 6.34
C LEU A 461 11.34 17.44 5.76
N ALA A 462 12.55 17.34 6.25
CA ALA A 462 13.69 18.11 5.78
C ALA A 462 14.46 17.42 4.64
N ALA A 463 14.01 16.28 4.13
CA ALA A 463 14.77 15.47 3.17
C ALA A 463 15.08 16.24 1.88
N LYS A 464 14.09 16.96 1.33
CA LYS A 464 14.28 17.75 0.10
C LYS A 464 15.32 18.85 0.24
N PRO A 465 15.22 19.76 1.21
CA PRO A 465 16.22 20.80 1.39
C PRO A 465 17.59 20.26 1.83
N LEU A 466 17.65 19.06 2.42
CA LEU A 466 18.90 18.40 2.82
C LEU A 466 19.50 17.50 1.73
N HIS A 467 18.90 17.44 0.55
CA HIS A 467 19.30 16.56 -0.56
C HIS A 467 19.46 15.09 -0.13
N LEU A 468 18.57 14.61 0.75
CA LEU A 468 18.56 13.22 1.17
C LEU A 468 17.79 12.39 0.15
N TYR A 469 18.28 11.21 -0.14
CA TYR A 469 17.60 10.27 -1.04
C TYR A 469 17.44 8.89 -0.42
N LEU A 470 16.51 8.13 -0.95
CA LEU A 470 16.38 6.72 -0.67
C LEU A 470 17.11 5.95 -1.75
N PRO A 471 17.91 4.93 -1.38
CA PRO A 471 18.48 4.04 -2.38
C PRO A 471 17.34 3.39 -3.18
N VAL A 472 17.46 3.41 -4.50
CA VAL A 472 16.36 3.09 -5.41
C VAL A 472 15.96 1.61 -5.38
N TRP A 473 16.88 0.71 -5.00
CA TRP A 473 16.59 -0.73 -4.92
C TRP A 473 17.31 -1.38 -3.73
N PRO A 474 16.67 -2.27 -2.99
CA PRO A 474 15.26 -2.72 -3.01
C PRO A 474 14.32 -1.76 -2.28
N SER A 475 14.74 -0.57 -2.01
CA SER A 475 14.21 0.33 -0.99
C SER A 475 13.07 1.23 -1.44
N ALA A 476 12.88 1.51 -2.74
CA ALA A 476 11.81 2.41 -3.19
C ALA A 476 10.42 1.91 -2.75
N TRP A 477 10.19 0.60 -2.82
CA TRP A 477 8.96 -0.05 -2.34
C TRP A 477 9.06 -0.58 -0.91
N ALA A 478 10.27 -0.71 -0.36
CA ALA A 478 10.51 -1.16 1.01
C ALA A 478 10.54 -0.02 2.03
N SER A 479 10.66 1.22 1.59
CA SER A 479 10.66 2.37 2.48
C SER A 479 9.24 2.81 2.81
N GLU A 480 9.04 3.29 4.02
CA GLU A 480 7.83 4.02 4.38
C GLU A 480 7.77 5.40 3.73
N TRP A 481 8.88 5.94 3.29
CA TRP A 481 8.92 7.22 2.60
C TRP A 481 8.99 7.03 1.10
N TYR A 482 8.06 7.65 0.38
CA TYR A 482 7.99 7.67 -1.06
C TYR A 482 8.26 9.11 -1.53
N GLY A 483 9.49 9.37 -1.94
CA GLY A 483 9.88 10.66 -2.45
C GLY A 483 9.30 10.90 -3.86
N SER A 484 8.70 12.06 -4.07
CA SER A 484 8.18 12.47 -5.38
C SER A 484 9.26 12.99 -6.32
N GLU A 485 10.52 13.02 -5.90
CA GLU A 485 11.62 13.56 -6.70
C GLU A 485 12.04 12.58 -7.80
N GLY A 486 12.04 13.05 -9.02
CA GLY A 486 12.40 12.26 -10.20
C GLY A 486 11.25 11.51 -10.87
N HIS A 487 9.99 11.72 -10.45
CA HIS A 487 8.84 11.11 -11.11
C HIS A 487 8.16 12.07 -12.09
N SER A 488 7.86 11.58 -13.28
CA SER A 488 7.24 12.33 -14.37
C SER A 488 5.78 12.74 -14.11
N GLY A 489 5.15 12.24 -13.07
CA GLY A 489 3.77 12.58 -12.72
C GLY A 489 3.53 14.10 -12.64
N ALA A 490 4.50 14.85 -12.11
CA ALA A 490 4.41 16.32 -12.08
C ALA A 490 4.42 16.93 -13.48
N ALA A 491 5.26 16.44 -14.39
CA ALA A 491 5.34 16.93 -15.77
C ALA A 491 4.04 16.64 -16.54
N ARG A 492 3.51 15.42 -16.42
CA ARG A 492 2.22 15.06 -17.01
C ARG A 492 1.09 15.93 -16.46
N ALA A 493 1.06 16.16 -15.15
CA ALA A 493 0.04 17.00 -14.51
C ALA A 493 0.11 18.46 -14.97
N GLN A 494 1.30 19.02 -15.18
CA GLN A 494 1.49 20.36 -15.73
C GLN A 494 0.96 20.47 -17.16
N ILE A 495 1.27 19.49 -18.02
CA ILE A 495 0.75 19.45 -19.40
C ILE A 495 -0.77 19.31 -19.38
N GLN A 496 -1.31 18.42 -18.58
CA GLN A 496 -2.76 18.23 -18.40
C GLN A 496 -3.42 19.58 -18.02
N SER A 497 -2.93 20.24 -16.99
CA SER A 497 -3.46 21.51 -16.50
C SER A 497 -3.41 22.62 -17.58
N ARG A 498 -2.30 22.69 -18.33
CA ARG A 498 -2.16 23.63 -19.45
C ARG A 498 -3.18 23.37 -20.55
N LEU A 499 -3.37 22.12 -20.94
CA LEU A 499 -4.31 21.73 -21.97
C LEU A 499 -5.78 21.92 -21.54
N GLU A 500 -6.08 21.72 -20.26
CA GLU A 500 -7.41 21.99 -19.70
C GLU A 500 -7.80 23.47 -19.72
N GLN A 501 -6.83 24.38 -19.63
CA GLN A 501 -7.06 25.82 -19.73
C GLN A 501 -7.25 26.31 -21.17
N MET A 502 -6.81 25.51 -22.16
CA MET A 502 -6.95 25.89 -23.57
C MET A 502 -8.41 25.77 -24.06
N PRO A 503 -8.83 26.61 -25.03
CA PRO A 503 -10.17 26.50 -25.62
C PRO A 503 -10.32 25.23 -26.45
N GLY A 504 -11.53 24.65 -26.44
CA GLY A 504 -11.87 23.45 -27.19
C GLY A 504 -11.38 22.16 -26.51
N LYS A 505 -11.59 21.02 -27.15
CA LYS A 505 -11.18 19.70 -26.72
C LYS A 505 -9.80 19.35 -27.29
N GLN A 506 -9.00 18.60 -26.54
CA GLN A 506 -7.62 18.29 -26.88
C GLN A 506 -7.46 16.76 -27.05
N LEU A 507 -6.62 16.32 -27.98
CA LEU A 507 -6.16 14.94 -28.15
C LEU A 507 -4.64 14.95 -28.07
N VAL A 508 -4.09 14.18 -27.17
CA VAL A 508 -2.64 14.06 -26.95
C VAL A 508 -2.20 12.68 -27.40
N ILE A 509 -1.36 12.61 -28.42
CA ILE A 509 -0.71 11.38 -28.86
C ILE A 509 0.61 11.28 -28.11
N VAL A 510 0.85 10.15 -27.45
CA VAL A 510 2.06 9.89 -26.67
C VAL A 510 2.96 8.96 -27.44
N ARG A 511 4.15 9.43 -27.76
CA ARG A 511 5.23 8.66 -28.40
C ARG A 511 6.28 8.31 -27.37
N TYR A 512 6.34 7.05 -26.99
CA TYR A 512 7.38 6.53 -26.10
C TYR A 512 8.66 6.19 -26.87
N SER A 513 9.82 6.40 -26.22
CA SER A 513 11.08 5.89 -26.74
C SER A 513 11.19 4.37 -26.57
N PRO A 514 12.07 3.69 -27.32
CA PRO A 514 12.31 2.25 -27.12
C PRO A 514 12.78 1.86 -25.71
N ASN A 515 13.39 2.81 -24.98
CA ASN A 515 13.92 2.61 -23.64
C ASN A 515 13.02 3.24 -22.57
N HIS A 516 11.74 3.50 -22.88
CA HIS A 516 10.79 4.08 -21.96
C HIS A 516 10.64 3.21 -20.68
N ASN A 517 10.63 3.87 -19.53
CA ASN A 517 10.36 3.19 -18.27
C ASN A 517 8.86 2.83 -18.16
N SER A 518 8.55 1.56 -18.25
CA SER A 518 7.17 1.04 -18.22
C SER A 518 6.38 1.40 -16.94
N LEU A 519 7.08 1.77 -15.85
CA LEU A 519 6.41 2.26 -14.63
C LEU A 519 5.93 3.70 -14.75
N ASP A 520 6.43 4.47 -15.74
CA ASP A 520 6.08 5.86 -15.98
C ASP A 520 4.96 5.97 -17.03
N GLU A 521 3.72 5.82 -16.62
CA GLU A 521 2.58 5.80 -17.52
C GLU A 521 2.05 7.22 -17.81
N TRP A 522 1.88 7.54 -19.08
CA TRP A 522 1.31 8.81 -19.52
C TRP A 522 -0.09 8.66 -20.10
N VAL A 523 -0.41 7.50 -20.68
CA VAL A 523 -1.71 7.24 -21.28
C VAL A 523 -2.71 6.79 -20.22
N TYR A 524 -3.40 7.77 -19.67
CA TYR A 524 -4.52 7.56 -18.76
C TYR A 524 -5.68 8.48 -19.11
N ASN A 525 -6.87 7.91 -19.13
CA ASN A 525 -8.12 8.61 -19.37
C ASN A 525 -9.13 8.35 -18.26
N THR A 526 -10.03 9.33 -18.09
CA THR A 526 -11.15 9.20 -17.16
C THR A 526 -12.14 8.11 -17.61
N ALA A 527 -13.09 7.79 -16.73
CA ALA A 527 -14.14 6.80 -17.00
C ALA A 527 -15.04 7.12 -18.21
N HIS A 528 -15.05 8.36 -18.69
CA HIS A 528 -15.79 8.80 -19.87
C HIS A 528 -14.85 9.48 -20.87
N ILE A 529 -14.15 8.68 -21.67
CA ILE A 529 -13.09 9.14 -22.58
C ILE A 529 -13.61 10.19 -23.56
N ASP A 530 -14.65 9.90 -24.34
CA ASP A 530 -15.15 10.78 -25.40
C ASP A 530 -15.66 12.14 -24.88
N GLY A 531 -16.12 12.16 -23.62
CA GLY A 531 -16.56 13.37 -22.95
C GLY A 531 -15.44 14.22 -22.38
N ALA A 532 -14.25 13.65 -22.17
CA ALA A 532 -13.12 14.33 -21.53
C ALA A 532 -12.63 15.54 -22.36
N LYS A 533 -12.17 16.58 -21.67
CA LYS A 533 -11.58 17.74 -22.33
C LYS A 533 -10.23 17.43 -22.95
N VAL A 534 -9.41 16.60 -22.27
CA VAL A 534 -8.13 16.11 -22.75
C VAL A 534 -8.20 14.59 -22.83
N ILE A 535 -7.83 14.03 -23.97
CA ILE A 535 -7.69 12.59 -24.19
C ILE A 535 -6.21 12.29 -24.44
N TRP A 536 -5.70 11.23 -23.80
CA TRP A 536 -4.36 10.72 -23.99
C TRP A 536 -4.42 9.40 -24.74
N ALA A 537 -3.70 9.29 -25.85
CA ALA A 537 -3.69 8.11 -26.71
C ALA A 537 -2.24 7.68 -26.99
N ARG A 538 -1.96 6.37 -27.05
CA ARG A 538 -0.67 5.86 -27.51
C ARG A 538 -0.56 6.04 -29.01
N GLU A 539 0.60 6.49 -29.47
CA GLU A 539 0.94 6.44 -30.89
C GLU A 539 1.00 4.99 -31.35
N MET A 540 0.44 4.72 -32.53
CA MET A 540 0.45 3.44 -33.21
C MET A 540 1.08 3.59 -34.61
N ASN A 541 0.65 2.80 -35.57
CA ASN A 541 1.07 2.99 -36.95
C ASN A 541 0.21 4.09 -37.65
N ALA A 542 0.70 4.58 -38.78
CA ALA A 542 0.08 5.70 -39.49
C ALA A 542 -1.40 5.46 -39.88
N ALA A 543 -1.80 4.23 -40.19
CA ALA A 543 -3.18 3.91 -40.56
C ALA A 543 -4.11 4.00 -39.35
N GLU A 544 -3.71 3.40 -38.23
CA GLU A 544 -4.48 3.40 -36.98
C GLU A 544 -4.55 4.81 -36.37
N ASP A 545 -3.46 5.58 -36.44
CA ASP A 545 -3.45 6.96 -35.99
C ASP A 545 -4.39 7.85 -36.84
N LEU A 546 -4.49 7.61 -38.14
CA LEU A 546 -5.46 8.31 -39.01
C LEU A 546 -6.90 7.99 -38.62
N GLU A 547 -7.23 6.75 -38.27
CA GLU A 547 -8.55 6.37 -37.76
C GLU A 547 -8.88 7.10 -36.45
N LEU A 548 -7.92 7.18 -35.53
CA LEU A 548 -8.06 7.95 -34.28
C LEU A 548 -8.31 9.42 -34.53
N LEU A 549 -7.56 10.03 -35.48
CA LEU A 549 -7.67 11.41 -35.84
C LEU A 549 -9.02 11.73 -36.50
N ASP A 550 -9.52 10.84 -37.36
CA ASP A 550 -10.85 11.00 -37.99
C ASP A 550 -11.98 10.82 -36.95
N TYR A 551 -11.87 9.87 -36.04
CA TYR A 551 -12.82 9.70 -34.95
C TYR A 551 -12.90 10.92 -34.04
N TYR A 552 -11.77 11.56 -33.75
CA TYR A 552 -11.68 12.75 -32.88
C TYR A 552 -11.41 14.05 -33.64
N LYS A 553 -11.87 14.19 -34.89
CA LYS A 553 -11.64 15.35 -35.80
C LYS A 553 -11.94 16.72 -35.21
N ASN A 554 -12.78 16.81 -34.18
CA ASN A 554 -13.14 18.07 -33.51
C ASN A 554 -12.19 18.45 -32.36
N ARG A 555 -11.04 17.78 -32.22
CA ARG A 555 -10.05 18.04 -31.19
C ARG A 555 -8.76 18.62 -31.77
N ARG A 556 -8.12 19.50 -31.00
CA ARG A 556 -6.75 19.90 -31.31
C ARG A 556 -5.80 18.78 -30.97
N VAL A 557 -4.88 18.49 -31.88
CA VAL A 557 -3.96 17.36 -31.75
C VAL A 557 -2.60 17.84 -31.26
N TRP A 558 -2.05 17.11 -30.31
CA TRP A 558 -0.75 17.32 -29.68
C TRP A 558 0.05 16.05 -29.73
N LEU A 559 1.37 16.18 -29.94
CA LEU A 559 2.33 15.08 -29.76
C LEU A 559 3.12 15.36 -28.50
N VAL A 560 3.19 14.37 -27.60
CA VAL A 560 4.03 14.39 -26.41
C VAL A 560 5.07 13.28 -26.49
N GLN A 561 6.32 13.63 -26.21
CA GLN A 561 7.44 12.70 -26.06
C GLN A 561 7.93 12.82 -24.61
N PRO A 562 7.53 11.87 -23.73
CA PRO A 562 7.84 11.95 -22.30
C PRO A 562 9.33 11.78 -22.01
N ASP A 563 9.99 10.96 -22.81
CA ASP A 563 11.38 10.55 -22.56
C ASP A 563 12.36 11.65 -22.94
N ILE A 564 13.44 11.75 -22.16
CA ILE A 564 14.50 12.72 -22.41
C ILE A 564 15.18 12.38 -23.74
N GLN A 565 15.26 13.35 -24.63
CA GLN A 565 15.94 13.21 -25.91
C GLN A 565 17.46 12.98 -25.67
N PRO A 566 18.13 12.15 -26.47
CA PRO A 566 19.58 11.99 -26.37
C PRO A 566 20.30 13.34 -26.45
N GLY A 567 21.12 13.66 -25.45
CA GLY A 567 21.85 14.93 -25.36
C GLY A 567 21.11 16.09 -24.70
N ALA A 568 19.85 15.91 -24.30
CA ALA A 568 19.14 16.91 -23.51
C ALA A 568 19.58 16.90 -22.03
N PRO A 569 19.49 18.03 -21.31
CA PRO A 569 19.74 18.07 -19.88
C PRO A 569 18.83 17.08 -19.11
N PRO A 570 19.29 16.52 -17.98
CA PRO A 570 18.50 15.57 -17.19
C PRO A 570 17.15 16.11 -16.67
N ASP A 571 17.03 17.42 -16.58
CA ASP A 571 15.84 18.18 -16.14
C ASP A 571 15.03 18.77 -17.31
N ALA A 572 15.33 18.34 -18.55
CA ALA A 572 14.60 18.82 -19.71
C ALA A 572 13.10 18.47 -19.61
N ALA A 573 12.26 19.47 -19.86
CA ALA A 573 10.83 19.27 -19.91
C ALA A 573 10.43 18.35 -21.09
N PRO A 574 9.40 17.50 -20.93
CA PRO A 574 8.88 16.68 -22.02
C PRO A 574 8.49 17.54 -23.23
N LEU A 575 8.81 17.04 -24.42
CA LEU A 575 8.49 17.74 -25.65
C LEU A 575 6.98 17.71 -25.91
N LEU A 576 6.35 18.88 -26.00
CA LEU A 576 4.96 19.06 -26.38
C LEU A 576 4.87 19.87 -27.67
N GLN A 577 4.37 19.28 -28.74
CA GLN A 577 4.23 19.92 -30.05
C GLN A 577 2.76 19.90 -30.51
N SER A 578 2.27 21.01 -31.09
CA SER A 578 1.00 20.97 -31.77
C SER A 578 1.15 20.33 -33.16
N VAL A 579 0.26 19.38 -33.47
CA VAL A 579 0.23 18.71 -34.78
C VAL A 579 -0.87 19.36 -35.64
N VAL A 580 -0.49 19.88 -36.79
CA VAL A 580 -1.45 20.35 -37.77
C VAL A 580 -1.86 19.15 -38.62
N VAL A 581 -3.06 18.64 -38.38
CA VAL A 581 -3.66 17.61 -39.25
C VAL A 581 -4.16 18.33 -40.48
N ARG A 582 -3.51 18.12 -41.62
CA ARG A 582 -3.95 18.61 -42.94
C ARG A 582 -4.95 17.68 -43.58
#